data_ffbbf4bac10f86a589155da571f5ed8a
#
_entry.id   ffbbf4bac10f86a589155da571f5ed8a
#
_cell.length_a   1.000
_cell.length_b   1.000
_cell.length_c   1.000
_cell.angle_alpha   90.00
_cell.angle_beta   90.00
_cell.angle_gamma   90.00
#
_symmetry.space_group_name_H-M   'P 1'
#
loop_
_entity.id
_entity.type
_entity.pdbx_description
1 polymer ?
#
loop_
_entity_poly.entity_id
_entity_poly.type
_entity_poly.pdbx_seq_one_letter_code
_entity_poly.pdbx_strand_id
1 'polypeptide(L)'
;MKKTFFIYLILLFNFNSALFPQRGNSNKKQLSYNENLYNSIDYRLIGPFRGGRSGTVSGVVGDDNTYYMGTAGGGVWKTTDAGNTWKSISDGYFGGSIGSIAVSESDPNVIYVGEGEQTLRGNVSSGRGAWKSMDAGETWEFIGL
;
A
#
# COMPACT_ATOMS: atom_id res chain seq x y z
N MET A 1 -22.82 9.75 55.48
CA MET A 1 -23.04 10.31 54.13
C MET A 1 -21.90 10.01 53.11
N LYS A 2 -20.65 9.80 53.49
CA LYS A 2 -19.55 9.52 52.49
C LYS A 2 -19.50 8.11 51.92
N LYS A 3 -20.02 7.11 52.61
CA LYS A 3 -19.98 5.70 52.14
C LYS A 3 -21.07 5.38 51.10
N THR A 4 -22.21 5.99 51.16
CA THR A 4 -23.31 5.81 50.21
C THR A 4 -23.00 6.42 48.84
N PHE A 5 -22.28 7.52 48.81
CA PHE A 5 -21.87 8.19 47.56
C PHE A 5 -20.91 7.33 46.73
N PHE A 6 -20.03 6.58 47.41
CA PHE A 6 -19.06 5.72 46.75
C PHE A 6 -19.71 4.48 46.10
N ILE A 7 -20.77 3.97 46.70
CA ILE A 7 -21.51 2.80 46.15
C ILE A 7 -22.30 3.22 44.90
N TYR A 8 -22.88 4.41 44.86
CA TYR A 8 -23.53 4.96 43.67
C TYR A 8 -22.57 5.24 42.52
N LEU A 9 -21.34 5.64 42.80
CA LEU A 9 -20.33 5.87 41.80
C LEU A 9 -19.87 4.56 41.16
N ILE A 10 -19.74 3.49 41.95
CA ILE A 10 -19.38 2.15 41.43
C ILE A 10 -20.52 1.54 40.59
N LEU A 11 -21.80 1.79 40.96
CA LEU A 11 -22.93 1.33 40.17
C LEU A 11 -23.08 2.07 38.84
N LEU A 12 -22.70 3.34 38.76
CA LEU A 12 -22.70 4.09 37.51
C LEU A 12 -21.60 3.67 36.55
N PHE A 13 -20.47 3.15 37.05
CA PHE A 13 -19.37 2.64 36.18
C PHE A 13 -19.67 1.27 35.58
N ASN A 14 -20.52 0.46 36.20
CA ASN A 14 -20.86 -0.87 35.66
C ASN A 14 -21.99 -0.87 34.61
N PHE A 15 -22.64 0.28 34.37
CA PHE A 15 -23.75 0.33 33.40
C PHE A 15 -23.31 0.65 31.96
N ASN A 16 -22.03 0.99 31.76
CA ASN A 16 -21.53 1.36 30.43
C ASN A 16 -21.02 0.18 29.58
N SER A 17 -20.93 -1.02 30.12
CA SER A 17 -20.48 -2.19 29.35
C SER A 17 -21.57 -2.90 28.56
N ALA A 18 -22.84 -2.52 28.73
CA ALA A 18 -23.97 -3.18 28.08
C ALA A 18 -24.45 -2.50 26.77
N LEU A 19 -23.84 -1.37 26.38
CA LEU A 19 -24.30 -0.59 25.22
C LEU A 19 -23.47 -0.80 23.94
N PHE A 20 -22.41 -1.59 24.00
CA PHE A 20 -21.75 -2.01 22.78
C PHE A 20 -22.34 -3.36 22.32
N PRO A 21 -22.99 -3.40 21.15
CA PRO A 21 -23.39 -4.68 20.61
C PRO A 21 -22.14 -5.53 20.44
N GLN A 22 -22.00 -6.58 21.23
CA GLN A 22 -21.01 -7.62 20.98
C GLN A 22 -21.24 -8.11 19.55
N ARG A 23 -20.31 -7.75 18.68
CA ARG A 23 -20.25 -8.25 17.32
C ARG A 23 -20.16 -9.77 17.45
N GLY A 24 -21.30 -10.46 17.31
CA GLY A 24 -21.37 -11.89 17.41
C GLY A 24 -20.29 -12.47 16.52
N ASN A 25 -19.45 -13.31 17.11
CA ASN A 25 -18.45 -14.08 16.40
C ASN A 25 -19.22 -15.06 15.50
N SER A 26 -19.71 -14.56 14.35
CA SER A 26 -20.25 -15.43 13.33
C SER A 26 -19.06 -16.27 12.86
N ASN A 27 -19.01 -17.54 13.25
CA ASN A 27 -18.19 -18.55 12.61
C ASN A 27 -18.64 -18.64 11.15
N LYS A 28 -18.29 -17.62 10.35
CA LYS A 28 -18.37 -17.72 8.91
C LYS A 28 -17.38 -18.79 8.53
N LYS A 29 -17.90 -19.97 8.20
CA LYS A 29 -17.13 -21.03 7.57
C LYS A 29 -16.40 -20.37 6.41
N GLN A 30 -15.09 -20.15 6.56
CA GLN A 30 -14.27 -19.61 5.51
C GLN A 30 -14.29 -20.64 4.39
N LEU A 31 -14.99 -20.33 3.32
CA LEU A 31 -15.02 -21.18 2.14
C LEU A 31 -13.63 -21.10 1.53
N SER A 32 -12.86 -22.17 1.65
CA SER A 32 -11.58 -22.31 0.96
C SER A 32 -11.87 -22.83 -0.44
N TYR A 33 -11.55 -22.05 -1.43
CA TYR A 33 -11.62 -22.44 -2.83
C TYR A 33 -10.24 -22.93 -3.29
N ASN A 34 -10.24 -23.93 -4.16
CA ASN A 34 -8.99 -24.36 -4.80
C ASN A 34 -8.52 -23.26 -5.76
N GLU A 35 -7.33 -22.73 -5.51
CA GLU A 35 -6.73 -21.65 -6.31
C GLU A 35 -6.58 -22.03 -7.78
N ASN A 36 -6.40 -23.33 -8.08
CA ASN A 36 -6.34 -23.82 -9.46
C ASN A 36 -7.60 -23.56 -10.29
N LEU A 37 -8.75 -23.29 -9.64
CA LEU A 37 -9.97 -22.90 -10.34
C LEU A 37 -9.87 -21.56 -11.05
N TYR A 38 -8.91 -20.73 -10.64
CA TYR A 38 -8.71 -19.39 -11.19
C TYR A 38 -7.60 -19.32 -12.24
N ASN A 39 -6.86 -20.41 -12.50
CA ASN A 39 -5.74 -20.44 -13.43
C ASN A 39 -6.11 -20.13 -14.89
N SER A 40 -7.40 -20.22 -15.24
CA SER A 40 -7.92 -19.87 -16.57
C SER A 40 -8.51 -18.46 -16.65
N ILE A 41 -8.43 -17.68 -15.55
CA ILE A 41 -8.97 -16.32 -15.52
C ILE A 41 -7.84 -15.36 -15.85
N ASP A 42 -7.89 -14.79 -17.05
CA ASP A 42 -6.99 -13.73 -17.47
C ASP A 42 -7.70 -12.37 -17.38
N TYR A 43 -7.04 -11.43 -16.72
CA TYR A 43 -7.53 -10.05 -16.64
C TYR A 43 -6.91 -9.21 -17.75
N ARG A 44 -7.77 -8.53 -18.48
CA ARG A 44 -7.38 -7.60 -19.51
C ARG A 44 -7.95 -6.22 -19.23
N LEU A 45 -7.11 -5.19 -19.27
CA LEU A 45 -7.57 -3.81 -19.17
C LEU A 45 -8.34 -3.42 -20.43
N ILE A 46 -9.62 -3.12 -20.29
CA ILE A 46 -10.52 -2.74 -21.40
C ILE A 46 -10.86 -1.25 -21.43
N GLY A 47 -10.30 -0.46 -20.52
CA GLY A 47 -10.59 0.96 -20.37
C GLY A 47 -11.87 1.26 -19.58
N PRO A 48 -12.25 2.54 -19.45
CA PRO A 48 -11.50 3.70 -19.96
C PRO A 48 -10.13 3.81 -19.28
N PHE A 49 -9.10 4.08 -20.07
CA PHE A 49 -7.74 4.29 -19.55
C PHE A 49 -7.69 5.62 -18.83
N ARG A 50 -7.65 5.60 -17.53
CA ARG A 50 -7.48 6.79 -16.69
C ARG A 50 -6.13 6.72 -16.01
N GLY A 51 -5.36 7.79 -16.13
CA GLY A 51 -4.24 8.04 -15.23
C GLY A 51 -4.78 8.22 -13.81
N GLY A 52 -4.24 7.47 -12.86
CA GLY A 52 -4.49 7.66 -11.44
C GLY A 52 -3.67 8.84 -10.90
N ARG A 53 -3.67 9.00 -9.59
CA ARG A 53 -2.74 9.91 -8.93
C ARG A 53 -1.34 9.30 -8.92
N SER A 54 -0.33 10.10 -9.25
CA SER A 54 1.06 9.79 -8.96
C SER A 54 1.48 10.56 -7.70
N GLY A 55 2.13 9.90 -6.77
CA GLY A 55 2.59 10.51 -5.52
C GLY A 55 4.04 10.95 -5.58
N THR A 56 4.83 10.27 -6.39
CA THR A 56 6.28 10.47 -6.44
C THR A 56 6.85 10.12 -7.81
N VAL A 57 7.97 10.76 -8.14
CA VAL A 57 8.75 10.48 -9.34
C VAL A 57 10.24 10.61 -9.00
N SER A 58 11.07 9.78 -9.63
CA SER A 58 12.53 9.87 -9.53
C SER A 58 13.14 9.60 -10.91
N GLY A 59 14.11 10.41 -11.31
CA GLY A 59 14.95 10.18 -12.48
C GLY A 59 16.24 9.47 -12.12
N VAL A 60 16.99 9.07 -13.14
CA VAL A 60 18.32 8.48 -13.02
C VAL A 60 19.35 9.54 -13.39
N VAL A 61 20.31 9.78 -12.51
CA VAL A 61 21.37 10.76 -12.79
C VAL A 61 22.21 10.31 -13.96
N GLY A 62 22.31 11.17 -14.99
CA GLY A 62 23.07 10.89 -16.21
C GLY A 62 22.33 10.08 -17.27
N ASP A 63 21.04 9.77 -17.05
CA ASP A 63 20.18 9.11 -18.04
C ASP A 63 18.84 9.88 -18.18
N ASP A 64 18.70 10.63 -19.25
CA ASP A 64 17.54 11.48 -19.53
C ASP A 64 16.30 10.66 -20.02
N ASN A 65 16.44 9.37 -20.20
CA ASN A 65 15.36 8.50 -20.70
C ASN A 65 14.71 7.68 -19.60
N THR A 66 15.41 7.44 -18.48
CA THR A 66 14.92 6.54 -17.43
C THR A 66 14.33 7.29 -16.24
N TYR A 67 13.06 7.00 -15.96
CA TYR A 67 12.31 7.55 -14.82
C TYR A 67 11.50 6.47 -14.15
N TYR A 68 11.27 6.68 -12.86
CA TYR A 68 10.41 5.85 -12.03
C TYR A 68 9.26 6.68 -11.49
N MET A 69 8.05 6.14 -11.49
CA MET A 69 6.84 6.80 -11.00
C MET A 69 6.13 5.89 -10.00
N GLY A 70 5.80 6.43 -8.84
CA GLY A 70 4.96 5.78 -7.84
C GLY A 70 3.53 6.28 -7.92
N THR A 71 2.59 5.36 -8.00
CA THR A 71 1.17 5.65 -8.18
C THR A 71 0.36 5.35 -6.92
N ALA A 72 -0.78 6.00 -6.77
CA ALA A 72 -1.70 5.72 -5.68
C ALA A 72 -2.54 4.48 -6.02
N GLY A 73 -2.13 3.33 -5.48
CA GLY A 73 -2.83 2.05 -5.67
C GLY A 73 -2.43 1.28 -6.92
N GLY A 74 -1.31 1.63 -7.56
CA GLY A 74 -0.85 0.93 -8.76
C GLY A 74 0.66 0.62 -8.76
N GLY A 75 1.30 0.64 -7.60
CA GLY A 75 2.72 0.29 -7.47
C GLY A 75 3.67 1.25 -8.17
N VAL A 76 4.81 0.71 -8.57
CA VAL A 76 5.93 1.42 -9.22
C VAL A 76 5.96 1.12 -10.71
N TRP A 77 6.13 2.17 -11.49
CA TRP A 77 6.25 2.13 -12.95
C TRP A 77 7.58 2.69 -13.38
N LYS A 78 8.18 2.08 -14.41
CA LYS A 78 9.45 2.49 -15.02
C LYS A 78 9.24 2.82 -16.49
N THR A 79 9.86 3.89 -16.93
CA THR A 79 10.08 4.19 -18.35
C THR A 79 11.56 4.18 -18.67
N THR A 80 11.92 3.84 -19.89
CA THR A 80 13.30 3.95 -20.45
C THR A 80 13.32 4.69 -21.77
N ASP A 81 12.23 5.40 -22.09
CA ASP A 81 12.02 6.13 -23.34
C ASP A 81 11.42 7.53 -23.09
N ALA A 82 11.89 8.18 -22.02
CA ALA A 82 11.47 9.53 -21.62
C ALA A 82 9.95 9.66 -21.41
N GLY A 83 9.28 8.58 -20.95
CA GLY A 83 7.87 8.59 -20.60
C GLY A 83 6.91 8.24 -21.74
N ASN A 84 7.40 7.84 -22.90
CA ASN A 84 6.54 7.40 -24.00
C ASN A 84 5.83 6.09 -23.67
N THR A 85 6.55 5.15 -23.03
CA THR A 85 5.97 3.91 -22.54
C THR A 85 6.32 3.66 -21.07
N TRP A 86 5.45 2.98 -20.35
CA TRP A 86 5.61 2.68 -18.94
C TRP A 86 5.34 1.19 -18.68
N LYS A 87 6.20 0.55 -17.90
CA LYS A 87 6.09 -0.83 -17.46
C LYS A 87 5.95 -0.88 -15.95
N SER A 88 4.98 -1.63 -15.42
CA SER A 88 4.94 -1.95 -14.00
C SER A 88 6.13 -2.84 -13.62
N ILE A 89 6.83 -2.48 -12.54
CA ILE A 89 8.01 -3.20 -12.06
C ILE A 89 7.86 -3.70 -10.62
N SER A 90 6.72 -3.44 -9.99
CA SER A 90 6.44 -3.91 -8.63
C SER A 90 5.43 -5.06 -8.57
N ASP A 91 4.86 -5.45 -9.70
CA ASP A 91 3.88 -6.54 -9.76
C ASP A 91 4.50 -7.85 -9.25
N GLY A 92 3.74 -8.56 -8.42
CA GLY A 92 4.23 -9.78 -7.77
C GLY A 92 5.01 -9.56 -6.45
N TYR A 93 5.43 -8.32 -6.15
CA TYR A 93 6.08 -7.96 -4.90
C TYR A 93 5.17 -7.10 -4.01
N PHE A 94 4.75 -5.96 -4.53
CA PHE A 94 3.85 -5.03 -3.85
C PHE A 94 3.06 -4.23 -4.89
N GLY A 95 1.87 -3.80 -4.55
CA GLY A 95 0.97 -3.13 -5.49
C GLY A 95 0.14 -2.02 -4.83
N GLY A 96 0.57 -1.56 -3.67
CA GLY A 96 -0.10 -0.51 -2.92
C GLY A 96 0.15 0.89 -3.46
N SER A 97 -0.24 1.88 -2.67
CA SER A 97 0.11 3.27 -2.92
C SER A 97 1.57 3.50 -2.59
N ILE A 98 2.25 4.27 -3.44
CA ILE A 98 3.66 4.59 -3.31
C ILE A 98 3.80 6.06 -2.93
N GLY A 99 4.38 6.31 -1.77
CA GLY A 99 4.60 7.64 -1.23
C GLY A 99 5.96 8.23 -1.59
N SER A 100 6.97 7.39 -1.77
CA SER A 100 8.33 7.85 -2.08
C SER A 100 9.08 6.85 -2.95
N ILE A 101 9.91 7.39 -3.84
CA ILE A 101 10.90 6.64 -4.62
C ILE A 101 12.20 7.44 -4.61
N ALA A 102 13.31 6.74 -4.39
CA ALA A 102 14.63 7.32 -4.51
C ALA A 102 15.55 6.35 -5.26
N VAL A 103 16.21 6.85 -6.28
CA VAL A 103 17.29 6.17 -7.01
C VAL A 103 18.62 6.67 -6.46
N SER A 104 19.55 5.77 -6.18
CA SER A 104 20.88 6.15 -5.70
C SER A 104 21.67 6.86 -6.82
N GLU A 105 22.25 8.00 -6.50
CA GLU A 105 23.08 8.74 -7.44
C GLU A 105 24.40 8.02 -7.77
N SER A 106 24.94 7.25 -6.82
CA SER A 106 26.19 6.53 -6.96
C SER A 106 26.06 5.18 -7.67
N ASP A 107 24.85 4.58 -7.63
CA ASP A 107 24.55 3.32 -8.30
C ASP A 107 23.08 3.30 -8.72
N PRO A 108 22.76 3.51 -10.00
CA PRO A 108 21.40 3.59 -10.50
C PRO A 108 20.60 2.26 -10.41
N ASN A 109 21.28 1.15 -10.11
CA ASN A 109 20.61 -0.11 -9.86
C ASN A 109 19.94 -0.14 -8.47
N VAL A 110 20.40 0.73 -7.55
CA VAL A 110 19.87 0.78 -6.19
C VAL A 110 18.70 1.74 -6.10
N ILE A 111 17.53 1.19 -5.78
CA ILE A 111 16.28 1.94 -5.65
C ILE A 111 15.65 1.64 -4.30
N TYR A 112 15.14 2.68 -3.65
CA TYR A 112 14.32 2.57 -2.44
C TYR A 112 12.91 3.05 -2.72
N VAL A 113 11.93 2.33 -2.19
CA VAL A 113 10.51 2.63 -2.31
C VAL A 113 9.85 2.59 -0.94
N GLY A 114 9.09 3.62 -0.60
CA GLY A 114 8.21 3.66 0.57
C GLY A 114 6.75 3.56 0.14
N GLU A 115 6.04 2.57 0.67
CA GLU A 115 4.60 2.46 0.47
C GLU A 115 3.82 3.51 1.27
N GLY A 116 2.60 3.81 0.85
CA GLY A 116 1.69 4.76 1.46
C GLY A 116 1.47 6.00 0.62
N GLU A 117 0.61 6.90 1.06
CA GLU A 117 0.39 8.21 0.42
C GLU A 117 0.91 9.34 1.29
N GLN A 118 1.65 10.29 0.71
CA GLN A 118 2.19 11.46 1.40
C GLN A 118 1.19 12.60 1.58
N THR A 119 0.03 12.53 0.98
CA THR A 119 -0.91 13.66 0.92
C THR A 119 -1.72 13.80 2.21
N LEU A 120 -1.92 15.07 2.63
CA LEU A 120 -2.79 15.39 3.76
C LEU A 120 -4.26 15.41 3.31
N ARG A 121 -4.98 14.34 3.52
CA ARG A 121 -6.43 14.23 3.31
C ARG A 121 -7.02 13.02 4.04
N GLY A 122 -8.34 12.98 4.14
CA GLY A 122 -9.05 12.00 4.94
C GLY A 122 -9.09 10.57 4.41
N ASN A 123 -8.63 10.34 3.19
CA ASN A 123 -8.68 9.03 2.52
C ASN A 123 -7.34 8.61 1.92
N VAL A 124 -6.25 8.83 2.63
CA VAL A 124 -4.91 8.35 2.25
C VAL A 124 -4.80 6.86 2.51
N SER A 125 -4.12 6.16 1.62
CA SER A 125 -3.79 4.75 1.81
C SER A 125 -2.59 4.62 2.74
N SER A 126 -2.68 3.71 3.70
CA SER A 126 -1.53 3.31 4.52
C SER A 126 -0.53 2.53 3.70
N GLY A 127 0.76 2.65 4.04
CA GLY A 127 1.82 1.80 3.52
C GLY A 127 2.02 0.54 4.37
N ARG A 128 2.78 -0.39 3.86
CA ARG A 128 3.17 -1.64 4.54
C ARG A 128 4.65 -1.66 4.90
N GLY A 129 5.41 -0.65 4.48
CA GLY A 129 6.81 -0.52 4.77
C GLY A 129 7.64 -0.04 3.59
N ALA A 130 8.94 -0.39 3.61
CA ALA A 130 9.89 0.01 2.59
C ALA A 130 10.47 -1.20 1.86
N TRP A 131 10.79 -0.97 0.59
CA TRP A 131 11.33 -1.94 -0.34
C TRP A 131 12.63 -1.42 -0.94
N LYS A 132 13.53 -2.33 -1.27
CA LYS A 132 14.80 -2.05 -1.93
C LYS A 132 14.96 -2.94 -3.15
N SER A 133 15.45 -2.37 -4.24
CA SER A 133 15.99 -3.08 -5.39
C SER A 133 17.48 -2.85 -5.50
N MET A 134 18.21 -3.82 -6.04
CA MET A 134 19.64 -3.76 -6.36
C MET A 134 19.91 -3.98 -7.85
N ASP A 135 18.85 -4.05 -8.67
CA ASP A 135 18.89 -4.41 -10.09
C ASP A 135 17.96 -3.52 -10.94
N ALA A 136 17.88 -2.25 -10.58
CA ALA A 136 17.08 -1.24 -11.28
C ALA A 136 15.58 -1.58 -11.35
N GLY A 137 15.07 -2.31 -10.34
CA GLY A 137 13.64 -2.63 -10.18
C GLY A 137 13.21 -3.96 -10.80
N GLU A 138 14.13 -4.84 -11.20
CA GLU A 138 13.77 -6.18 -11.68
C GLU A 138 13.35 -7.09 -10.52
N THR A 139 14.02 -6.98 -9.36
CA THR A 139 13.64 -7.69 -8.13
C THR A 139 13.59 -6.74 -6.93
N TRP A 140 12.80 -7.11 -5.92
CA TRP A 140 12.58 -6.28 -4.74
C TRP A 140 12.69 -7.09 -3.45
N GLU A 141 13.34 -6.50 -2.47
CA GLU A 141 13.47 -7.00 -1.11
C GLU A 141 12.69 -6.10 -0.15
N PHE A 142 11.87 -6.69 0.72
CA PHE A 142 11.22 -5.96 1.81
C PHE A 142 12.23 -5.66 2.92
N ILE A 143 12.43 -4.39 3.23
CA ILE A 143 13.42 -3.95 4.22
C ILE A 143 12.82 -3.46 5.54
N GLY A 144 11.49 -3.58 5.70
CA GLY A 144 10.79 -3.24 6.94
C GLY A 144 10.22 -1.81 6.96
N LEU A 145 9.87 -1.35 8.10
CA LEU A 145 9.26 -0.19 8.75
C LEU A 145 7.90 -0.51 9.31
#